data_a4714cf18c8cca122a6b2d955381541c
#
_entry.id   a4714cf18c8cca122a6b2d955381541c
#
_cell.length_a   1.000
_cell.length_b   1.000
_cell.length_c   1.000
_cell.angle_alpha   90.00
_cell.angle_beta   90.00
_cell.angle_gamma   90.00
#
_symmetry.space_group_name_H-M   'P 1'
#
loop_
_entity.id
_entity.type
_entity.pdbx_description
1 polymer ?
#
loop_
_entity_poly.entity_id
_entity_poly.type
_entity_poly.pdbx_seq_one_letter_code
_entity_poly.pdbx_strand_id
1 'polypeptide(L)'
;MTVNLGTDSRKITTPNGVMTTLASPSQGSAGQAVWRVDARPGMVGPVHAFDTELVWTWLDGAAVVELGGERHEVAAGDTMVLPADVSRQLVADAEHGFVSIVVAPAGAQVYNPGGVSEPDACGLAPKDTERLVPPWVR
;
A
#
# COMPACT_ATOMS: atom_id res chain seq x y z
N MET A 1 16.12 14.33 15.25
CA MET A 1 16.36 12.94 14.74
C MET A 1 15.50 11.97 15.53
N THR A 2 14.84 11.07 14.84
CA THR A 2 13.98 10.05 15.47
C THR A 2 14.45 8.66 15.04
N VAL A 3 14.47 7.73 15.98
CA VAL A 3 14.72 6.31 15.69
C VAL A 3 13.46 5.54 16.07
N ASN A 4 12.83 4.91 15.08
CA ASN A 4 11.67 4.05 15.29
C ASN A 4 12.15 2.61 15.38
N LEU A 5 12.06 2.01 16.56
CA LEU A 5 12.52 0.63 16.78
C LEU A 5 11.51 -0.36 16.19
N GLY A 6 12.02 -1.43 15.56
CA GLY A 6 11.17 -2.47 14.98
C GLY A 6 10.25 -3.15 15.99
N THR A 7 10.67 -3.20 17.27
CA THR A 7 9.86 -3.73 18.38
C THR A 7 8.65 -2.86 18.70
N ASP A 8 8.66 -1.58 18.34
CA ASP A 8 7.62 -0.60 18.62
C ASP A 8 6.82 -0.23 17.36
N SER A 9 7.09 -0.89 16.25
CA SER A 9 6.41 -0.61 14.99
C SER A 9 4.91 -0.90 15.08
N ARG A 10 4.12 0.04 14.60
CA ARG A 10 2.66 -0.11 14.51
C ARG A 10 2.33 -1.09 13.38
N LYS A 11 1.62 -2.17 13.72
CA LYS A 11 1.17 -3.18 12.77
C LYS A 11 -0.35 -3.17 12.67
N ILE A 12 -0.85 -3.18 11.45
CA ILE A 12 -2.28 -3.24 11.17
C ILE A 12 -2.54 -4.44 10.27
N THR A 13 -3.34 -5.38 10.76
CA THR A 13 -3.74 -6.56 10.00
C THR A 13 -5.01 -6.24 9.22
N THR A 14 -5.00 -6.56 7.93
CA THR A 14 -6.15 -6.47 7.03
C THR A 14 -6.43 -7.86 6.44
N PRO A 15 -7.57 -8.08 5.78
CA PRO A 15 -7.80 -9.33 5.05
C PRO A 15 -6.71 -9.64 4.00
N ASN A 16 -6.02 -8.63 3.51
CA ASN A 16 -5.00 -8.76 2.46
C ASN A 16 -3.59 -9.01 3.00
N GLY A 17 -3.33 -8.76 4.27
CA GLY A 17 -2.02 -8.94 4.87
C GLY A 17 -1.78 -8.00 6.04
N VAL A 18 -0.50 -7.73 6.31
CA VAL A 18 -0.08 -6.89 7.43
C VAL A 18 0.67 -5.67 6.91
N MET A 19 0.24 -4.48 7.34
CA MET A 19 0.94 -3.23 7.10
C MET A 19 1.71 -2.84 8.35
N THR A 20 3.01 -2.64 8.23
CA THR A 20 3.87 -2.20 9.35
C THR A 20 4.39 -0.81 9.04
N THR A 21 4.01 0.17 9.86
CA THR A 21 4.51 1.54 9.69
C THR A 21 5.95 1.63 10.20
N LEU A 22 6.85 2.09 9.36
CA LEU A 22 8.27 2.24 9.69
C LEU A 22 8.61 3.69 10.05
N ALA A 23 8.02 4.64 9.34
CA ALA A 23 8.10 6.07 9.63
C ALA A 23 6.85 6.76 9.10
N SER A 24 6.39 7.76 9.82
CA SER A 24 5.20 8.55 9.44
C SER A 24 5.18 9.85 10.23
N PRO A 25 4.26 10.77 9.95
CA PRO A 25 4.13 12.01 10.73
C PRO A 25 4.00 11.78 12.24
N SER A 26 3.21 10.80 12.67
CA SER A 26 3.07 10.49 14.10
C SER A 26 4.33 9.82 14.70
N GLN A 27 5.30 9.47 13.88
CA GLN A 27 6.54 8.82 14.29
C GLN A 27 7.78 9.66 13.95
N GLY A 28 7.62 10.95 13.83
CA GLY A 28 8.74 11.90 13.70
C GLY A 28 9.17 12.24 12.28
N SER A 29 8.47 11.80 11.26
CA SER A 29 8.77 12.21 9.88
C SER A 29 7.94 13.42 9.47
N ALA A 30 8.61 14.46 9.01
CA ALA A 30 7.92 15.69 8.58
C ALA A 30 7.33 15.58 7.16
N GLY A 31 7.93 14.80 6.27
CA GLY A 31 7.60 14.83 4.85
C GLY A 31 7.27 13.49 4.22
N GLN A 32 7.50 12.38 4.90
CA GLN A 32 7.38 11.05 4.31
C GLN A 32 6.58 10.09 5.19
N ALA A 33 5.96 9.11 4.53
CA ALA A 33 5.45 7.91 5.17
C ALA A 33 6.13 6.70 4.51
N VAL A 34 6.61 5.78 5.34
CA VAL A 34 7.29 4.56 4.89
C VAL A 34 6.65 3.39 5.64
N TRP A 35 6.21 2.38 4.91
CA TRP A 35 5.63 1.18 5.52
C TRP A 35 6.04 -0.08 4.79
N ARG A 36 5.99 -1.18 5.51
CA ARG A 36 6.19 -2.53 4.98
C ARG A 36 4.84 -3.16 4.73
N VAL A 37 4.72 -3.89 3.64
CA VAL A 37 3.55 -4.71 3.31
C VAL A 37 3.96 -6.17 3.28
N ASP A 38 3.31 -6.99 4.10
CA ASP A 38 3.41 -8.45 4.06
C ASP A 38 2.09 -8.96 3.48
N ALA A 39 2.06 -9.21 2.17
CA ALA A 39 0.86 -9.66 1.47
C ALA A 39 0.75 -11.18 1.51
N ARG A 40 -0.45 -11.68 1.81
CA ARG A 40 -0.71 -13.12 1.86
C ARG A 40 -0.62 -13.75 0.47
N PRO A 41 -0.21 -15.03 0.39
CA PRO A 41 -0.29 -15.77 -0.87
C PRO A 41 -1.68 -15.67 -1.50
N GLY A 42 -1.73 -15.34 -2.79
CA GLY A 42 -2.97 -15.22 -3.54
C GLY A 42 -3.84 -14.01 -3.21
N MET A 43 -3.36 -13.06 -2.40
CA MET A 43 -4.08 -11.83 -2.09
C MET A 43 -4.49 -11.10 -3.37
N VAL A 44 -5.76 -10.73 -3.45
CA VAL A 44 -6.30 -9.83 -4.47
C VAL A 44 -6.69 -8.54 -3.77
N GLY A 45 -5.90 -7.50 -3.95
CA GLY A 45 -6.15 -6.20 -3.34
C GLY A 45 -7.31 -5.47 -4.00
N PRO A 46 -7.86 -4.45 -3.33
CA PRO A 46 -8.89 -3.63 -3.92
C PRO A 46 -8.33 -2.71 -5.01
N VAL A 47 -9.20 -2.27 -5.91
CA VAL A 47 -8.88 -1.25 -6.90
C VAL A 47 -8.88 0.10 -6.19
N HIS A 48 -7.73 0.74 -6.15
CA HIS A 48 -7.54 2.03 -5.48
C HIS A 48 -6.78 3.02 -6.36
N ALA A 49 -6.84 4.28 -5.98
CA ALA A 49 -5.90 5.31 -6.38
C ALA A 49 -5.44 6.08 -5.14
N PHE A 50 -4.24 6.63 -5.20
CA PHE A 50 -3.75 7.60 -4.22
C PHE A 50 -3.65 8.97 -4.89
N ASP A 51 -3.82 10.02 -4.11
CA ASP A 51 -3.68 11.41 -4.58
C ASP A 51 -2.23 11.86 -4.72
N THR A 52 -1.28 10.97 -4.42
CA THR A 52 0.16 11.20 -4.53
C THR A 52 0.84 10.06 -5.27
N GLU A 53 2.05 10.32 -5.76
CA GLU A 53 2.95 9.27 -6.23
C GLU A 53 3.34 8.34 -5.08
N LEU A 54 3.41 7.04 -5.34
CA LEU A 54 3.98 6.05 -4.44
C LEU A 54 5.15 5.34 -5.10
N VAL A 55 6.12 4.94 -4.29
CA VAL A 55 7.21 4.08 -4.73
C VAL A 55 7.13 2.77 -3.98
N TRP A 56 7.03 1.68 -4.72
CA TRP A 56 6.99 0.32 -4.20
C TRP A 56 8.26 -0.43 -4.57
N THR A 57 8.92 -1.04 -3.59
CA THR A 57 10.07 -1.92 -3.81
C THR A 57 9.77 -3.29 -3.22
N TRP A 58 9.83 -4.35 -4.06
CA TRP A 58 9.60 -5.71 -3.62
C TRP A 58 10.89 -6.32 -3.07
N LEU A 59 10.81 -6.85 -1.85
CA LEU A 59 11.95 -7.49 -1.15
C LEU A 59 11.89 -9.01 -1.28
N ASP A 60 10.71 -9.58 -1.38
CA ASP A 60 10.50 -11.02 -1.45
C ASP A 60 9.17 -11.32 -2.16
N GLY A 61 9.08 -12.52 -2.76
CA GLY A 61 7.89 -12.94 -3.48
C GLY A 61 7.69 -12.24 -4.81
N ALA A 62 6.44 -12.12 -5.23
CA ALA A 62 6.06 -11.55 -6.52
C ALA A 62 4.63 -11.04 -6.51
N ALA A 63 4.31 -10.17 -7.46
CA ALA A 63 2.97 -9.65 -7.67
C ALA A 63 2.70 -9.33 -9.13
N VAL A 64 1.41 -9.24 -9.45
CA VAL A 64 0.92 -8.62 -10.67
C VAL A 64 0.30 -7.29 -10.27
N VAL A 65 0.69 -6.22 -10.93
CA VAL A 65 0.15 -4.88 -10.73
C VAL A 65 -0.60 -4.45 -11.98
N GLU A 66 -1.90 -4.29 -11.85
CA GLU A 66 -2.74 -3.64 -12.87
C GLU A 66 -2.69 -2.13 -12.59
N LEU A 67 -2.07 -1.38 -13.48
CA LEU A 67 -1.89 0.07 -13.34
C LEU A 67 -2.42 0.79 -14.56
N GLY A 68 -3.51 1.56 -14.38
CA GLY A 68 -4.13 2.31 -15.46
C GLY A 68 -4.55 1.45 -16.66
N GLY A 69 -4.96 0.21 -16.43
CA GLY A 69 -5.33 -0.75 -17.47
C GLY A 69 -4.16 -1.55 -18.04
N GLU A 70 -2.93 -1.29 -17.61
CA GLU A 70 -1.74 -2.05 -18.01
C GLU A 70 -1.34 -3.06 -16.95
N ARG A 71 -0.95 -4.24 -17.38
CA ARG A 71 -0.50 -5.32 -16.52
C ARG A 71 1.01 -5.34 -16.42
N HIS A 72 1.53 -5.33 -15.18
CA HIS A 72 2.97 -5.42 -14.90
C HIS A 72 3.24 -6.59 -13.96
N GLU A 73 4.25 -7.39 -14.27
CA GLU A 73 4.74 -8.44 -13.38
C GLU A 73 5.99 -7.93 -12.65
N VAL A 74 5.99 -8.06 -11.32
CA VAL A 74 7.09 -7.62 -10.45
C VAL A 74 7.47 -8.74 -9.49
N ALA A 75 8.75 -8.77 -9.12
CA ALA A 75 9.30 -9.75 -8.20
C ALA A 75 10.36 -9.10 -7.30
N ALA A 76 10.92 -9.88 -6.39
CA ALA A 76 11.97 -9.42 -5.48
C ALA A 76 13.08 -8.68 -6.21
N GLY A 77 13.41 -7.48 -5.74
CA GLY A 77 14.40 -6.58 -6.34
C GLY A 77 13.83 -5.54 -7.29
N ASP A 78 12.57 -5.69 -7.73
CA ASP A 78 11.95 -4.72 -8.62
C ASP A 78 11.39 -3.52 -7.84
N THR A 79 11.39 -2.37 -8.48
CA THR A 79 10.79 -1.14 -7.96
C THR A 79 9.86 -0.55 -9.01
N MET A 80 8.67 -0.16 -8.57
CA MET A 80 7.68 0.49 -9.41
C MET A 80 7.29 1.85 -8.83
N VAL A 81 7.24 2.84 -9.70
CA VAL A 81 6.70 4.16 -9.37
C VAL A 81 5.25 4.20 -9.85
N LEU A 82 4.32 4.40 -8.91
CA LEU A 82 2.90 4.51 -9.21
C LEU A 82 2.51 5.98 -9.21
N PRO A 83 2.10 6.54 -10.35
CA PRO A 83 1.72 7.95 -10.44
C PRO A 83 0.50 8.28 -9.57
N ALA A 84 0.40 9.54 -9.18
CA ALA A 84 -0.80 10.07 -8.52
C ALA A 84 -2.03 9.88 -9.41
N ASP A 85 -3.17 9.58 -8.77
CA ASP A 85 -4.50 9.53 -9.40
C ASP A 85 -4.65 8.48 -10.53
N VAL A 86 -3.79 7.48 -10.56
CA VAL A 86 -3.92 6.34 -11.47
C VAL A 86 -4.43 5.12 -10.72
N SER A 87 -5.50 4.53 -11.23
CA SER A 87 -6.12 3.32 -10.67
C SER A 87 -5.12 2.16 -10.69
N ARG A 88 -5.06 1.43 -9.58
CA ARG A 88 -4.23 0.24 -9.47
C ARG A 88 -4.90 -0.87 -8.67
N GLN A 89 -4.51 -2.09 -8.98
CA GLN A 89 -4.83 -3.29 -8.20
C GLN A 89 -3.60 -4.18 -8.15
N LEU A 90 -3.29 -4.71 -6.97
CA LEU A 90 -2.19 -5.65 -6.77
C LEU A 90 -2.74 -7.04 -6.50
N VAL A 91 -2.14 -8.03 -7.15
CA VAL A 91 -2.43 -9.45 -6.92
C VAL A 91 -1.12 -10.13 -6.52
N ALA A 92 -1.09 -10.69 -5.31
CA ALA A 92 0.09 -11.36 -4.80
C ALA A 92 0.27 -12.75 -5.42
N ASP A 93 1.52 -13.20 -5.52
CA ASP A 93 1.85 -14.55 -5.96
C ASP A 93 1.06 -15.59 -5.15
N ALA A 94 0.52 -16.58 -5.86
CA ALA A 94 -0.39 -17.58 -5.27
C ALA A 94 0.28 -18.49 -4.25
N GLU A 95 1.60 -18.71 -4.35
CA GLU A 95 2.34 -19.60 -3.46
C GLU A 95 3.06 -18.87 -2.34
N HIS A 96 3.64 -17.71 -2.64
CA HIS A 96 4.56 -17.02 -1.73
C HIS A 96 4.06 -15.68 -1.21
N GLY A 97 3.04 -15.08 -1.84
CA GLY A 97 2.68 -13.70 -1.54
C GLY A 97 3.82 -12.75 -1.88
N PHE A 98 3.97 -11.67 -1.14
CA PHE A 98 5.12 -10.79 -1.28
C PHE A 98 5.40 -9.99 -0.01
N VAL A 99 6.62 -9.47 0.07
CA VAL A 99 7.02 -8.45 1.02
C VAL A 99 7.53 -7.24 0.24
N SER A 100 7.03 -6.07 0.56
CA SER A 100 7.46 -4.82 -0.07
C SER A 100 7.62 -3.69 0.94
N ILE A 101 8.39 -2.69 0.55
CA ILE A 101 8.47 -1.39 1.23
C ILE A 101 7.83 -0.36 0.32
N VAL A 102 7.00 0.49 0.91
CA VAL A 102 6.29 1.56 0.20
C VAL A 102 6.67 2.90 0.79
N VAL A 103 6.90 3.87 -0.08
CA VAL A 103 7.19 5.25 0.30
C VAL A 103 6.17 6.16 -0.34
N ALA A 104 5.62 7.07 0.44
CA ALA A 104 4.71 8.12 -0.02
C ALA A 104 5.00 9.43 0.70
N PRO A 105 4.58 10.57 0.13
CA PRO A 105 4.54 11.82 0.89
C PRO A 105 3.64 11.68 2.12
N ALA A 106 3.98 12.39 3.19
CA ALA A 106 3.14 12.47 4.38
C ALA A 106 1.74 12.97 4.00
N GLY A 107 0.72 12.34 4.58
CA GLY A 107 -0.67 12.72 4.33
C GLY A 107 -1.28 12.19 3.04
N ALA A 108 -0.61 11.27 2.34
CA ALA A 108 -1.15 10.63 1.14
C ALA A 108 -2.53 10.02 1.41
N GLN A 109 -3.50 10.33 0.57
CA GLN A 109 -4.88 9.86 0.70
C GLN A 109 -5.21 8.80 -0.36
N VAL A 110 -5.88 7.75 0.08
CA VAL A 110 -6.41 6.70 -0.78
C VAL A 110 -7.90 6.95 -1.05
N TYR A 111 -8.36 6.59 -2.24
CA TYR A 111 -9.76 6.70 -2.62
C TYR A 111 -10.14 5.64 -3.66
N ASN A 112 -11.44 5.46 -3.86
CA ASN A 112 -11.98 4.56 -4.87
C ASN A 112 -12.12 5.29 -6.21
N PRO A 113 -11.40 4.87 -7.26
CA PRO A 113 -11.60 5.43 -8.58
C PRO A 113 -13.06 5.22 -9.04
N GLY A 114 -13.69 6.26 -9.55
CA GLY A 114 -15.11 6.22 -9.93
C GLY A 114 -16.11 6.36 -8.77
N GLY A 115 -15.61 6.43 -7.52
CA GLY A 115 -16.45 6.72 -6.35
C GLY A 115 -17.36 5.58 -5.91
N VAL A 116 -17.02 4.32 -6.19
CA VAL A 116 -17.80 3.15 -5.78
C VAL A 116 -16.93 2.19 -4.97
N SER A 117 -17.42 1.79 -3.80
CA SER A 117 -16.76 0.79 -2.97
C SER A 117 -16.94 -0.61 -3.52
N GLU A 118 -15.89 -1.43 -3.45
CA GLU A 118 -15.99 -2.85 -3.73
C GLU A 118 -16.80 -3.57 -2.63
N PRO A 119 -17.63 -4.57 -2.97
CA PRO A 119 -18.47 -5.27 -2.01
C PRO A 119 -17.71 -5.91 -0.84
N ASP A 120 -16.51 -6.40 -1.11
CA ASP A 120 -15.67 -7.09 -0.12
C ASP A 120 -14.53 -6.19 0.39
N ALA A 121 -14.69 -4.89 0.29
CA ALA A 121 -13.68 -3.94 0.74
C ALA A 121 -13.35 -4.12 2.22
N CYS A 122 -12.06 -4.05 2.56
CA CYS A 122 -11.60 -4.01 3.94
C CYS A 122 -12.27 -2.85 4.69
N GLY A 123 -12.63 -3.05 5.97
CA GLY A 123 -13.23 -2.00 6.79
C GLY A 123 -12.37 -0.74 6.96
N LEU A 124 -11.07 -0.81 6.63
CA LEU A 124 -10.14 0.32 6.61
C LEU A 124 -10.02 0.99 5.25
N ALA A 125 -10.66 0.43 4.21
CA ALA A 125 -10.68 1.00 2.88
C ALA A 125 -11.66 2.17 2.78
N PRO A 126 -11.43 3.12 1.87
CA PRO A 126 -12.38 4.22 1.65
C PRO A 126 -13.71 3.68 1.15
N LYS A 127 -14.79 4.34 1.54
CA LYS A 127 -16.16 4.02 1.08
C LYS A 127 -16.62 5.08 0.09
N ASP A 128 -17.14 4.61 -1.06
CA ASP A 128 -17.68 5.46 -2.12
C ASP A 128 -16.74 6.61 -2.48
N THR A 129 -17.16 7.86 -2.31
CA THR A 129 -16.37 9.06 -2.65
C THR A 129 -15.40 9.49 -1.55
N GLU A 130 -15.30 8.72 -0.45
CA GLU A 130 -14.42 9.06 0.66
C GLU A 130 -12.96 9.05 0.23
N ARG A 131 -12.21 10.04 0.75
CA ARG A 131 -10.74 10.07 0.69
C ARG A 131 -10.21 9.99 2.12
N LEU A 132 -9.27 9.13 2.38
CA LEU A 132 -8.71 8.99 3.71
C LEU A 132 -7.20 8.73 3.69
N VAL A 133 -6.53 9.17 4.76
CA VAL A 133 -5.16 8.79 5.04
C VAL A 133 -5.22 7.41 5.71
N PRO A 134 -4.67 6.36 5.09
CA PRO A 134 -4.70 5.04 5.72
C PRO A 134 -4.02 5.05 7.10
N PRO A 135 -4.47 4.22 8.04
CA PRO A 135 -3.89 4.20 9.39
C PRO A 135 -2.37 3.98 9.41
N TRP A 136 -1.83 3.22 8.47
CA TRP A 136 -0.39 2.95 8.38
C TRP A 136 0.42 4.10 7.75
N VAL A 137 -0.24 5.11 7.19
CA VAL A 137 0.38 6.30 6.59
C VAL A 137 0.46 7.47 7.58
N ARG A 138 -0.34 7.45 8.62
CA ARG A 138 -0.44 8.53 9.62
C ARG A 138 0.79 8.66 10.50
#